data_6b6e22fc5a5ea8fb9c757e77180f1aca
#
_entry.id   6b6e22fc5a5ea8fb9c757e77180f1aca
#
_cell.length_a   1.000
_cell.length_b   1.000
_cell.length_c   1.000
_cell.angle_alpha   90.00
_cell.angle_beta   90.00
_cell.angle_gamma   90.00
#
_symmetry.space_group_name_H-M   'P 1'
#
loop_
_entity.id
_entity.type
_entity.pdbx_description
1 polymer ?
#
loop_
_entity_poly.entity_id
_entity_poly.type
_entity_poly.pdbx_seq_one_letter_code
_entity_poly.pdbx_strand_id
1 'polypeptide(L)'
;MQEKTKQLFKEIIENLLPGEDAHLMMLPKGRQLSSISRKEAVDPKQASVAVHLFITKLEEPYLILIKRSVYDGAHSGQIAFPGGKLDEKDKNLIQTALRESHEEIGLSTDESQLIGALSPVYIPISNFNVQPFLFLHFNSLALLAEDREVAEILTVPLSEIIEDKNIQKKEITLMDTNESIEVTGFLLHENWVWGASALILNEVKEVLKIYYREAK
;
A
#
# COMPACT_ATOMS: atom_id res chain seq x y z
N MET A 1 2.01 -26.38 -3.02
CA MET A 1 1.35 -25.22 -3.67
C MET A 1 1.77 -23.92 -2.98
N GLN A 2 1.56 -23.76 -1.67
CA GLN A 2 1.91 -22.54 -0.92
C GLN A 2 3.38 -22.15 -1.06
N GLU A 3 4.33 -23.08 -0.88
CA GLU A 3 5.76 -22.81 -1.06
C GLU A 3 6.12 -22.33 -2.48
N LYS A 4 5.51 -22.93 -3.52
CA LYS A 4 5.73 -22.47 -4.90
C LYS A 4 5.23 -21.04 -5.12
N THR A 5 4.03 -20.72 -4.58
CA THR A 5 3.47 -19.39 -4.62
C THR A 5 4.39 -18.38 -3.92
N LYS A 6 4.83 -18.71 -2.70
CA LYS A 6 5.74 -17.86 -1.93
C LYS A 6 7.07 -17.64 -2.65
N GLN A 7 7.64 -18.72 -3.19
CA GLN A 7 8.90 -18.64 -3.94
C GLN A 7 8.76 -17.76 -5.20
N LEU A 8 7.66 -17.92 -5.96
CA LEU A 8 7.41 -17.10 -7.14
C LEU A 8 7.27 -15.62 -6.80
N PHE A 9 6.53 -15.26 -5.74
CA PHE A 9 6.46 -13.87 -5.30
C PHE A 9 7.83 -13.32 -4.89
N LYS A 10 8.66 -14.11 -4.20
CA LYS A 10 10.03 -13.70 -3.85
C LYS A 10 10.87 -13.42 -5.08
N GLU A 11 10.84 -14.32 -6.07
CA GLU A 11 11.56 -14.14 -7.34
C GLU A 11 11.10 -12.89 -8.09
N ILE A 12 9.80 -12.60 -8.08
CA ILE A 12 9.26 -11.37 -8.69
C ILE A 12 9.79 -10.13 -7.96
N ILE A 13 9.74 -10.11 -6.63
CA ILE A 13 10.22 -8.96 -5.84
C ILE A 13 11.73 -8.76 -5.99
N GLU A 14 12.52 -9.83 -6.03
CA GLU A 14 13.97 -9.76 -6.12
C GLU A 14 14.48 -9.40 -7.52
N ASN A 15 13.82 -9.90 -8.58
CA ASN A 15 14.38 -9.86 -9.93
C ASN A 15 13.51 -9.17 -10.99
N LEU A 16 12.22 -9.01 -10.73
CA LEU A 16 11.23 -8.53 -11.70
C LEU A 16 10.35 -7.40 -11.14
N LEU A 17 10.78 -6.79 -10.01
CA LEU A 17 9.99 -5.73 -9.39
C LEU A 17 9.79 -4.57 -10.38
N PRO A 18 8.53 -4.16 -10.64
CA PRO A 18 8.23 -3.06 -11.57
C PRO A 18 8.86 -1.73 -11.17
N GLY A 19 9.04 -1.55 -9.86
CA GLY A 19 9.70 -0.38 -9.32
C GLY A 19 8.91 0.91 -9.52
N GLU A 20 9.61 2.03 -9.49
CA GLU A 20 9.00 3.36 -9.64
C GLU A 20 8.36 3.59 -11.01
N ASP A 21 8.67 2.79 -12.03
CA ASP A 21 7.98 2.88 -13.33
C ASP A 21 6.48 2.59 -13.19
N ALA A 22 6.10 1.69 -12.26
CA ALA A 22 4.70 1.46 -11.93
C ALA A 22 4.04 2.67 -11.29
N HIS A 23 4.78 3.56 -10.66
CA HIS A 23 4.24 4.76 -10.02
C HIS A 23 3.86 5.85 -11.03
N LEU A 24 4.48 5.89 -12.22
CA LEU A 24 4.32 6.97 -13.20
C LEU A 24 2.85 7.26 -13.55
N MET A 25 2.04 6.22 -13.70
CA MET A 25 0.63 6.36 -14.05
C MET A 25 -0.20 7.05 -12.96
N MET A 26 0.20 6.90 -11.70
CA MET A 26 -0.54 7.42 -10.54
C MET A 26 0.01 8.76 -10.03
N LEU A 27 1.13 9.24 -10.61
CA LEU A 27 1.70 10.53 -10.21
C LEU A 27 0.77 11.68 -10.63
N PRO A 28 0.42 12.59 -9.72
CA PRO A 28 -0.24 13.84 -10.10
C PRO A 28 0.61 14.63 -11.09
N LYS A 29 -0.04 15.36 -11.97
CA LYS A 29 0.64 16.21 -12.96
C LYS A 29 1.61 17.19 -12.27
N GLY A 30 2.86 17.20 -12.74
CA GLY A 30 3.92 18.08 -12.20
C GLY A 30 4.67 17.48 -10.99
N ARG A 31 4.28 16.30 -10.51
CA ARG A 31 5.03 15.57 -9.48
C ARG A 31 6.16 14.75 -10.11
N GLN A 32 7.28 14.69 -9.39
CA GLN A 32 8.42 13.85 -9.75
C GLN A 32 8.35 12.49 -9.06
N LEU A 33 9.08 11.51 -9.60
CA LEU A 33 9.29 10.21 -8.94
C LEU A 33 9.87 10.37 -7.53
N SER A 34 9.55 9.44 -6.65
CA SER A 34 10.00 9.46 -5.25
C SER A 34 11.53 9.45 -5.12
N SER A 35 12.22 8.72 -5.99
CA SER A 35 13.70 8.68 -6.03
C SER A 35 14.34 10.04 -6.33
N ILE A 36 13.65 10.90 -7.10
CA ILE A 36 14.10 12.26 -7.42
C ILE A 36 13.76 13.19 -6.26
N SER A 37 12.50 13.28 -5.89
CA SER A 37 12.02 14.20 -4.85
C SER A 37 12.68 13.94 -3.48
N ARG A 38 12.99 12.67 -3.16
CA ARG A 38 13.68 12.29 -1.92
C ARG A 38 15.10 12.81 -1.83
N LYS A 39 15.81 13.01 -2.95
CA LYS A 39 17.17 13.56 -2.94
C LYS A 39 17.22 15.00 -2.46
N GLU A 40 16.12 15.73 -2.62
CA GLU A 40 15.96 17.11 -2.21
C GLU A 40 15.38 17.24 -0.80
N ALA A 41 14.94 16.12 -0.21
CA ALA A 41 14.34 16.10 1.11
C ALA A 41 15.38 16.32 2.21
N VAL A 42 15.06 17.19 3.15
CA VAL A 42 15.86 17.42 4.35
C VAL A 42 15.26 16.60 5.49
N ASP A 43 16.05 15.67 6.03
CA ASP A 43 15.70 14.79 7.16
C ASP A 43 14.29 14.16 7.06
N PRO A 44 14.03 13.34 6.03
CA PRO A 44 12.71 12.75 5.85
C PRO A 44 12.39 11.75 6.96
N LYS A 45 11.22 11.90 7.54
CA LYS A 45 10.69 10.97 8.55
C LYS A 45 10.51 9.60 7.91
N GLN A 46 10.88 8.55 8.64
CA GLN A 46 10.73 7.19 8.18
C GLN A 46 9.36 6.64 8.59
N ALA A 47 8.71 5.96 7.66
CA ALA A 47 7.44 5.27 7.89
C ALA A 47 7.44 3.94 7.12
N SER A 48 6.53 3.07 7.50
CA SER A 48 6.35 1.79 6.83
C SER A 48 4.88 1.43 6.71
N VAL A 49 4.54 0.73 5.64
CA VAL A 49 3.20 0.17 5.45
C VAL A 49 3.28 -1.32 5.10
N ALA A 50 2.27 -2.06 5.48
CA ALA A 50 2.15 -3.49 5.20
C ALA A 50 1.13 -3.73 4.08
N VAL A 51 1.58 -4.38 3.02
CA VAL A 51 0.72 -4.89 1.93
C VAL A 51 0.42 -6.36 2.24
N HIS A 52 -0.72 -6.64 2.83
CA HIS A 52 -1.16 -7.99 3.17
C HIS A 52 -1.96 -8.61 2.03
N LEU A 53 -1.38 -9.62 1.35
CA LEU A 53 -2.06 -10.45 0.36
C LEU A 53 -2.52 -11.76 1.00
N PHE A 54 -3.80 -12.08 0.81
CA PHE A 54 -4.41 -13.33 1.25
C PHE A 54 -4.72 -14.21 0.05
N ILE A 55 -4.03 -15.34 -0.06
CA ILE A 55 -4.24 -16.35 -1.12
C ILE A 55 -4.70 -17.63 -0.44
N THR A 56 -5.97 -17.65 -0.06
CA THR A 56 -6.58 -18.79 0.62
C THR A 56 -7.15 -19.80 -0.40
N LYS A 57 -7.47 -21.00 0.07
CA LYS A 57 -8.10 -22.03 -0.78
C LYS A 57 -9.62 -21.90 -0.86
N LEU A 58 -10.22 -21.19 0.09
CA LEU A 58 -11.66 -21.18 0.31
C LEU A 58 -12.31 -19.87 -0.14
N GLU A 59 -11.52 -18.83 -0.33
CA GLU A 59 -11.99 -17.49 -0.65
C GLU A 59 -11.27 -16.95 -1.87
N GLU A 60 -11.89 -16.01 -2.58
CA GLU A 60 -11.21 -15.26 -3.62
C GLU A 60 -9.99 -14.54 -3.02
N PRO A 61 -8.83 -14.58 -3.69
CA PRO A 61 -7.65 -13.87 -3.20
C PRO A 61 -7.89 -12.37 -3.07
N TYR A 62 -7.45 -11.78 -1.96
CA TYR A 62 -7.71 -10.37 -1.64
C TYR A 62 -6.49 -9.70 -0.97
N LEU A 63 -6.50 -8.39 -0.94
CA LEU A 63 -5.62 -7.59 -0.10
C LEU A 63 -6.41 -6.75 0.91
N ILE A 64 -5.71 -6.27 1.93
CA ILE A 64 -6.27 -5.42 2.97
C ILE A 64 -5.87 -3.96 2.73
N LEU A 65 -6.88 -3.09 2.76
CA LEU A 65 -6.73 -1.65 2.93
C LEU A 65 -7.52 -1.22 4.17
N ILE A 66 -7.24 -0.03 4.67
CA ILE A 66 -7.99 0.60 5.74
C ILE A 66 -8.56 1.93 5.27
N LYS A 67 -9.73 2.27 5.78
CA LYS A 67 -10.25 3.64 5.75
C LYS A 67 -9.91 4.30 7.07
N ARG A 68 -9.09 5.32 7.04
CA ARG A 68 -8.70 6.05 8.25
C ARG A 68 -9.90 6.78 8.85
N SER A 69 -9.98 6.82 10.16
CA SER A 69 -11.01 7.59 10.86
C SER A 69 -10.95 9.07 10.48
N VAL A 70 -12.10 9.75 10.57
CA VAL A 70 -12.17 11.19 10.30
C VAL A 70 -11.69 11.95 11.53
N TYR A 71 -10.62 12.71 11.36
CA TYR A 71 -10.03 13.56 12.40
C TYR A 71 -9.55 14.88 11.79
N ASP A 72 -9.25 15.87 12.63
CA ASP A 72 -8.68 17.14 12.16
C ASP A 72 -7.18 16.97 11.86
N GLY A 73 -6.85 16.72 10.60
CA GLY A 73 -5.46 16.50 10.18
C GLY A 73 -5.31 15.95 8.76
N ALA A 74 -4.07 15.85 8.32
CA ALA A 74 -3.71 15.31 7.01
C ALA A 74 -4.10 13.83 6.92
N HIS A 75 -4.56 13.40 5.72
CA HIS A 75 -4.96 12.02 5.42
C HIS A 75 -6.22 11.50 6.12
N SER A 76 -7.00 12.40 6.77
CA SER A 76 -8.29 12.08 7.39
C SER A 76 -9.24 11.45 6.38
N GLY A 77 -9.86 10.31 6.73
CA GLY A 77 -10.82 9.60 5.89
C GLY A 77 -10.26 8.96 4.61
N GLN A 78 -8.95 9.02 4.38
CA GLN A 78 -8.32 8.44 3.18
C GLN A 78 -8.19 6.91 3.31
N ILE A 79 -8.15 6.27 2.14
CA ILE A 79 -7.84 4.84 2.04
C ILE A 79 -6.32 4.64 2.00
N ALA A 80 -5.84 3.75 2.84
CA ALA A 80 -4.41 3.49 3.00
C ALA A 80 -4.14 1.99 3.22
N PHE A 81 -2.88 1.61 3.12
CA PHE A 81 -2.39 0.36 3.69
C PHE A 81 -2.20 0.54 5.21
N PRO A 82 -2.37 -0.50 6.01
CA PRO A 82 -1.99 -0.46 7.42
C PRO A 82 -0.53 -0.05 7.57
N GLY A 83 -0.26 0.89 8.48
CA GLY A 83 1.09 1.37 8.66
C GLY A 83 1.21 2.76 9.27
N GLY A 84 2.43 3.10 9.67
CA GLY A 84 2.70 4.36 10.35
C GLY A 84 4.17 4.73 10.43
N LYS A 85 4.45 5.68 11.29
CA LYS A 85 5.78 6.21 11.52
C LYS A 85 6.64 5.21 12.29
N LEU A 86 7.93 5.15 11.96
CA LEU A 86 8.94 4.44 12.75
C LEU A 86 8.93 4.98 14.20
N ASP A 87 8.68 4.10 15.16
CA ASP A 87 8.77 4.37 16.59
C ASP A 87 10.17 3.99 17.11
N GLU A 88 10.64 4.63 18.17
CA GLU A 88 11.93 4.32 18.80
C GLU A 88 12.03 2.88 19.32
N LYS A 89 10.88 2.22 19.56
CA LYS A 89 10.81 0.82 19.98
C LYS A 89 10.98 -0.16 18.85
N ASP A 90 10.78 0.29 17.60
CA ASP A 90 10.88 -0.54 16.42
C ASP A 90 12.36 -0.73 16.06
N LYS A 91 12.80 -1.98 15.92
CA LYS A 91 14.19 -2.28 15.54
C LYS A 91 14.49 -1.90 14.09
N ASN A 92 13.47 -1.91 13.25
CA ASN A 92 13.54 -1.60 11.82
C ASN A 92 12.13 -1.34 11.25
N LEU A 93 12.05 -0.93 9.98
CA LEU A 93 10.78 -0.64 9.30
C LEU A 93 9.87 -1.85 9.11
N ILE A 94 10.39 -3.08 9.11
CA ILE A 94 9.56 -4.30 9.10
C ILE A 94 8.79 -4.41 10.41
N GLN A 95 9.45 -4.17 11.55
CA GLN A 95 8.81 -4.16 12.86
C GLN A 95 7.75 -3.07 12.96
N THR A 96 7.99 -1.88 12.37
CA THR A 96 6.97 -0.83 12.25
C THR A 96 5.73 -1.34 11.52
N ALA A 97 5.90 -1.95 10.34
CA ALA A 97 4.78 -2.48 9.55
C ALA A 97 3.98 -3.55 10.32
N LEU A 98 4.66 -4.43 11.04
CA LEU A 98 4.04 -5.50 11.84
C LEU A 98 3.28 -4.92 13.06
N ARG A 99 3.88 -3.98 13.78
CA ARG A 99 3.26 -3.31 14.93
C ARG A 99 2.00 -2.57 14.52
N GLU A 100 2.09 -1.74 13.48
CA GLU A 100 0.95 -0.95 12.98
C GLU A 100 -0.19 -1.87 12.48
N SER A 101 0.15 -2.97 11.79
CA SER A 101 -0.86 -3.96 11.38
C SER A 101 -1.57 -4.59 12.57
N HIS A 102 -0.86 -4.82 13.67
CA HIS A 102 -1.47 -5.32 14.89
C HIS A 102 -2.34 -4.25 15.57
N GLU A 103 -1.85 -3.02 15.68
CA GLU A 103 -2.54 -1.90 16.32
C GLU A 103 -3.79 -1.49 15.53
N GLU A 104 -3.70 -1.32 14.21
CA GLU A 104 -4.78 -0.80 13.38
C GLU A 104 -5.86 -1.83 13.02
N ILE A 105 -5.45 -3.09 12.74
CA ILE A 105 -6.36 -4.13 12.23
C ILE A 105 -6.36 -5.43 13.02
N GLY A 106 -5.72 -5.47 14.19
CA GLY A 106 -5.64 -6.66 15.04
C GLY A 106 -4.89 -7.83 14.43
N LEU A 107 -4.19 -7.63 13.30
CA LEU A 107 -3.52 -8.69 12.57
C LEU A 107 -2.21 -9.07 13.24
N SER A 108 -2.19 -10.24 13.91
CA SER A 108 -0.96 -10.84 14.41
C SER A 108 -0.27 -11.61 13.29
N THR A 109 0.83 -11.06 12.80
CA THR A 109 1.68 -11.67 11.79
C THR A 109 3.15 -11.53 12.22
N ASP A 110 4.03 -12.24 11.57
CA ASP A 110 5.46 -12.20 11.84
C ASP A 110 6.28 -12.14 10.54
N GLU A 111 7.59 -12.04 10.67
CA GLU A 111 8.50 -11.95 9.53
C GLU A 111 8.47 -13.18 8.62
N SER A 112 7.90 -14.33 9.07
CA SER A 112 7.77 -15.52 8.23
C SER A 112 6.82 -15.34 7.05
N GLN A 113 5.91 -14.35 7.15
CA GLN A 113 4.98 -13.99 6.08
C GLN A 113 5.57 -12.97 5.10
N LEU A 114 6.71 -12.37 5.45
CA LEU A 114 7.37 -11.38 4.59
C LEU A 114 7.85 -12.01 3.30
N ILE A 115 7.50 -11.37 2.19
CA ILE A 115 8.00 -11.69 0.85
C ILE A 115 9.18 -10.79 0.51
N GLY A 116 9.03 -9.48 0.69
CA GLY A 116 10.08 -8.52 0.42
C GLY A 116 9.58 -7.07 0.47
N ALA A 117 10.48 -6.15 0.14
CA ALA A 117 10.20 -4.73 0.07
C ALA A 117 9.75 -4.34 -1.34
N LEU A 118 8.73 -3.50 -1.44
CA LEU A 118 8.35 -2.77 -2.64
C LEU A 118 9.14 -1.46 -2.74
N SER A 119 8.91 -0.70 -3.80
CA SER A 119 9.59 0.58 -3.99
C SER A 119 9.15 1.62 -2.96
N PRO A 120 10.09 2.35 -2.35
CA PRO A 120 9.76 3.37 -1.37
C PRO A 120 9.04 4.54 -2.03
N VAL A 121 8.09 5.12 -1.31
CA VAL A 121 7.32 6.30 -1.73
C VAL A 121 7.66 7.49 -0.84
N TYR A 122 8.14 8.58 -1.44
CA TYR A 122 8.35 9.83 -0.72
C TYR A 122 7.13 10.74 -0.84
N ILE A 123 6.64 11.26 0.28
CA ILE A 123 5.48 12.15 0.37
C ILE A 123 5.97 13.55 0.79
N PRO A 124 6.18 14.48 -0.16
CA PRO A 124 6.76 15.79 0.14
C PRO A 124 5.97 16.62 1.15
N ILE A 125 4.63 16.59 1.05
CA ILE A 125 3.75 17.42 1.89
C ILE A 125 3.87 17.11 3.39
N SER A 126 4.17 15.87 3.75
CA SER A 126 4.36 15.44 5.14
C SER A 126 5.81 15.09 5.48
N ASN A 127 6.73 15.19 4.49
CA ASN A 127 8.14 14.82 4.57
C ASN A 127 8.35 13.38 5.07
N PHE A 128 7.53 12.43 4.59
CA PHE A 128 7.67 11.02 4.92
C PHE A 128 8.29 10.24 3.76
N ASN A 129 9.27 9.39 4.10
CA ASN A 129 9.76 8.32 3.25
C ASN A 129 9.11 7.01 3.72
N VAL A 130 8.17 6.50 2.94
CA VAL A 130 7.35 5.32 3.28
C VAL A 130 7.93 4.10 2.59
N GLN A 131 8.28 3.06 3.36
CA GLN A 131 8.73 1.77 2.85
C GLN A 131 7.58 0.76 2.92
N PRO A 132 7.02 0.32 1.77
CA PRO A 132 6.04 -0.74 1.75
C PRO A 132 6.72 -2.11 1.82
N PHE A 133 6.11 -3.04 2.57
CA PHE A 133 6.51 -4.45 2.63
C PHE A 133 5.35 -5.35 2.23
N LEU A 134 5.63 -6.35 1.40
CA LEU A 134 4.66 -7.34 0.96
C LEU A 134 4.69 -8.55 1.90
N PHE A 135 3.52 -8.87 2.46
CA PHE A 135 3.28 -10.06 3.30
C PHE A 135 2.27 -10.96 2.62
N LEU A 136 2.51 -12.28 2.66
CA LEU A 136 1.67 -13.28 2.02
C LEU A 136 1.07 -14.24 3.05
N HIS A 137 -0.26 -14.36 3.04
CA HIS A 137 -1.02 -15.20 3.95
C HIS A 137 -1.78 -16.29 3.17
N PHE A 138 -1.78 -17.50 3.70
CA PHE A 138 -2.49 -18.64 3.09
C PHE A 138 -3.69 -19.11 3.90
N ASN A 139 -3.95 -18.49 5.04
CA ASN A 139 -5.10 -18.74 5.89
C ASN A 139 -5.85 -17.43 6.10
N SER A 140 -7.17 -17.50 6.19
CA SER A 140 -7.98 -16.38 6.65
C SER A 140 -7.67 -16.11 8.11
N LEU A 141 -7.52 -14.84 8.46
CA LEU A 141 -7.24 -14.38 9.81
C LEU A 141 -8.37 -13.47 10.27
N ALA A 142 -8.68 -13.51 11.56
CA ALA A 142 -9.63 -12.56 12.13
C ALA A 142 -8.99 -11.17 12.15
N LEU A 143 -9.71 -10.19 11.63
CA LEU A 143 -9.31 -8.79 11.64
C LEU A 143 -10.24 -8.02 12.58
N LEU A 144 -9.68 -7.07 13.29
CA LEU A 144 -10.40 -6.21 14.23
C LEU A 144 -9.89 -4.77 14.06
N ALA A 145 -10.75 -3.90 13.56
CA ALA A 145 -10.42 -2.48 13.42
C ALA A 145 -10.23 -1.83 14.81
N GLU A 146 -9.20 -1.01 14.96
CA GLU A 146 -9.08 -0.11 16.10
C GLU A 146 -9.94 1.13 15.84
N ASP A 147 -11.03 1.30 16.60
CA ASP A 147 -12.11 2.27 16.31
C ASP A 147 -11.65 3.73 16.27
N ARG A 148 -10.53 4.08 16.89
CA ARG A 148 -10.02 5.46 16.93
C ARG A 148 -9.27 5.84 15.66
N GLU A 149 -8.59 4.87 15.03
CA GLU A 149 -7.70 5.11 13.90
C GLU A 149 -8.27 4.57 12.59
N VAL A 150 -9.06 3.50 12.66
CA VAL A 150 -9.60 2.78 11.51
C VAL A 150 -11.12 2.78 11.52
N ALA A 151 -11.73 3.53 10.60
CA ALA A 151 -13.17 3.56 10.43
C ALA A 151 -13.71 2.26 9.78
N GLU A 152 -12.90 1.63 8.91
CA GLU A 152 -13.31 0.44 8.17
C GLU A 152 -12.08 -0.33 7.67
N ILE A 153 -12.14 -1.67 7.74
CA ILE A 153 -11.19 -2.56 7.07
C ILE A 153 -11.80 -2.97 5.72
N LEU A 154 -11.07 -2.73 4.65
CA LEU A 154 -11.49 -3.07 3.29
C LEU A 154 -10.76 -4.31 2.82
N THR A 155 -11.51 -5.37 2.51
CA THR A 155 -11.01 -6.55 1.81
C THR A 155 -11.24 -6.37 0.32
N VAL A 156 -10.19 -6.18 -0.45
CA VAL A 156 -10.27 -5.89 -1.89
C VAL A 156 -9.83 -7.11 -2.69
N PRO A 157 -10.71 -7.73 -3.51
CA PRO A 157 -10.35 -8.83 -4.39
C PRO A 157 -9.17 -8.47 -5.29
N LEU A 158 -8.20 -9.37 -5.44
CA LEU A 158 -7.06 -9.13 -6.33
C LEU A 158 -7.48 -8.98 -7.79
N SER A 159 -8.60 -9.62 -8.17
CA SER A 159 -9.21 -9.46 -9.49
C SER A 159 -9.60 -8.00 -9.78
N GLU A 160 -10.12 -7.26 -8.80
CA GLU A 160 -10.48 -5.85 -8.97
C GLU A 160 -9.26 -4.94 -9.13
N ILE A 161 -8.16 -5.26 -8.44
CA ILE A 161 -6.91 -4.47 -8.53
C ILE A 161 -6.29 -4.57 -9.92
N ILE A 162 -6.36 -5.75 -10.54
CA ILE A 162 -5.77 -6.01 -11.86
C ILE A 162 -6.53 -5.31 -12.98
N GLU A 163 -7.83 -5.06 -12.81
CA GLU A 163 -8.67 -4.49 -13.85
C GLU A 163 -8.43 -3.00 -14.06
N ASP A 164 -7.99 -2.63 -15.27
CA ASP A 164 -7.71 -1.24 -15.64
C ASP A 164 -8.95 -0.33 -15.61
N LYS A 165 -10.17 -0.90 -15.72
CA LYS A 165 -11.43 -0.12 -15.61
C LYS A 165 -11.60 0.58 -14.25
N ASN A 166 -10.97 0.04 -13.20
CA ASN A 166 -11.02 0.59 -11.86
C ASN A 166 -10.04 1.77 -11.65
N ILE A 167 -9.17 2.03 -12.63
CA ILE A 167 -8.31 3.21 -12.66
C ILE A 167 -9.10 4.36 -13.28
N GLN A 168 -9.24 5.43 -12.52
CA GLN A 168 -10.00 6.61 -12.93
C GLN A 168 -9.20 7.88 -12.62
N LYS A 169 -9.66 8.99 -13.18
CA LYS A 169 -9.15 10.34 -12.89
C LYS A 169 -10.24 11.14 -12.20
N LYS A 170 -9.83 11.88 -11.17
CA LYS A 170 -10.72 12.81 -10.45
C LYS A 170 -10.01 14.13 -10.18
N GLU A 171 -10.75 15.20 -10.19
CA GLU A 171 -10.29 16.48 -9.68
C GLU A 171 -10.40 16.49 -8.15
N ILE A 172 -9.33 16.89 -7.48
CA ILE A 172 -9.30 17.14 -6.04
C ILE A 172 -8.86 18.59 -5.80
N THR A 173 -9.45 19.22 -4.81
CA THR A 173 -9.03 20.56 -4.38
C THR A 173 -8.03 20.42 -3.24
N LEU A 174 -6.83 20.98 -3.42
CA LEU A 174 -5.81 21.02 -2.37
C LEU A 174 -6.22 22.06 -1.31
N MET A 175 -6.28 21.63 -0.05
CA MET A 175 -6.72 22.50 1.05
C MET A 175 -5.79 23.69 1.28
N ASP A 176 -4.48 23.52 1.03
CA ASP A 176 -3.47 24.55 1.30
C ASP A 176 -3.47 25.68 0.28
N THR A 177 -3.73 25.37 -1.00
CA THR A 177 -3.64 26.35 -2.11
C THR A 177 -5.00 26.67 -2.73
N ASN A 178 -6.04 25.91 -2.39
CA ASN A 178 -7.35 25.95 -3.03
C ASN A 178 -7.32 25.69 -4.54
N GLU A 179 -6.24 25.07 -5.04
CA GLU A 179 -6.08 24.68 -6.43
C GLU A 179 -6.70 23.32 -6.69
N SER A 180 -7.39 23.17 -7.83
CA SER A 180 -7.86 21.87 -8.31
C SER A 180 -6.78 21.18 -9.13
N ILE A 181 -6.48 19.96 -8.77
CA ILE A 181 -5.56 19.10 -9.53
C ILE A 181 -6.25 17.81 -9.95
N GLU A 182 -5.96 17.35 -11.18
CA GLU A 182 -6.36 16.03 -11.63
C GLU A 182 -5.42 15.00 -11.03
N VAL A 183 -5.99 14.00 -10.37
CA VAL A 183 -5.26 12.83 -9.82
C VAL A 183 -5.80 11.55 -10.41
N THR A 184 -4.91 10.61 -10.69
CA THR A 184 -5.25 9.24 -11.07
C THR A 184 -5.27 8.38 -9.81
N GLY A 185 -6.20 7.44 -9.73
CA GLY A 185 -6.33 6.53 -8.60
C GLY A 185 -7.24 5.36 -8.93
N PHE A 186 -7.49 4.52 -7.94
CA PHE A 186 -8.39 3.37 -8.06
C PHE A 186 -9.73 3.68 -7.41
N LEU A 187 -10.83 3.30 -8.06
CA LEU A 187 -12.16 3.24 -7.45
C LEU A 187 -12.45 1.78 -7.11
N LEU A 188 -12.39 1.44 -5.82
CA LEU A 188 -12.57 0.08 -5.30
C LEU A 188 -13.73 0.10 -4.28
N HIS A 189 -14.79 -0.66 -4.51
CA HIS A 189 -15.98 -0.68 -3.63
C HIS A 189 -16.46 0.73 -3.23
N GLU A 190 -16.58 1.63 -4.21
CA GLU A 190 -16.93 3.04 -4.00
C GLU A 190 -15.90 3.89 -3.24
N ASN A 191 -14.81 3.28 -2.76
CA ASN A 191 -13.72 3.96 -2.09
C ASN A 191 -12.68 4.46 -3.10
N TRP A 192 -12.27 5.71 -2.94
CA TRP A 192 -11.26 6.34 -3.81
C TRP A 192 -9.87 6.21 -3.21
N VAL A 193 -9.01 5.42 -3.84
CA VAL A 193 -7.61 5.21 -3.46
C VAL A 193 -6.73 6.07 -4.35
N TRP A 194 -6.02 7.03 -3.79
CA TRP A 194 -5.19 7.99 -4.51
C TRP A 194 -3.89 8.32 -3.76
N GLY A 195 -3.03 9.16 -4.33
CA GLY A 195 -1.78 9.59 -3.71
C GLY A 195 -0.81 8.42 -3.46
N ALA A 196 -0.13 8.42 -2.33
CA ALA A 196 0.87 7.40 -1.99
C ALA A 196 0.29 5.97 -2.01
N SER A 197 -0.93 5.79 -1.52
CA SER A 197 -1.61 4.49 -1.55
C SER A 197 -1.83 3.97 -2.97
N ALA A 198 -2.19 4.86 -3.91
CA ALA A 198 -2.35 4.48 -5.32
C ALA A 198 -1.03 4.15 -6.01
N LEU A 199 0.07 4.84 -5.67
CA LEU A 199 1.41 4.52 -6.18
C LEU A 199 1.78 3.09 -5.79
N ILE A 200 1.68 2.77 -4.50
CA ILE A 200 1.99 1.43 -3.97
C ILE A 200 1.05 0.38 -4.59
N LEU A 201 -0.25 0.68 -4.65
CA LEU A 201 -1.25 -0.25 -5.18
C LEU A 201 -1.01 -0.55 -6.67
N ASN A 202 -0.56 0.43 -7.45
CA ASN A 202 -0.25 0.19 -8.86
C ASN A 202 1.01 -0.69 -9.04
N GLU A 203 2.01 -0.55 -8.18
CA GLU A 203 3.15 -1.47 -8.17
C GLU A 203 2.71 -2.89 -7.79
N VAL A 204 1.85 -3.04 -6.78
CA VAL A 204 1.24 -4.33 -6.42
C VAL A 204 0.45 -4.92 -7.59
N LYS A 205 -0.33 -4.12 -8.31
CA LYS A 205 -1.06 -4.55 -9.51
C LYS A 205 -0.11 -5.13 -10.57
N GLU A 206 1.00 -4.47 -10.85
CA GLU A 206 1.96 -4.97 -11.83
C GLU A 206 2.67 -6.24 -11.34
N VAL A 207 3.01 -6.33 -10.04
CA VAL A 207 3.50 -7.58 -9.41
C VAL A 207 2.50 -8.72 -9.59
N LEU A 208 1.20 -8.47 -9.36
CA LEU A 208 0.14 -9.46 -9.55
C LEU A 208 0.01 -9.89 -11.01
N LYS A 209 0.11 -8.97 -11.97
CA LYS A 209 0.10 -9.31 -13.40
C LYS A 209 1.25 -10.24 -13.78
N ILE A 210 2.46 -9.97 -13.26
CA ILE A 210 3.62 -10.86 -13.46
C ILE A 210 3.33 -12.22 -12.82
N TYR A 211 2.88 -12.25 -11.57
CA TYR A 211 2.54 -13.48 -10.86
C TYR A 211 1.55 -14.36 -11.65
N TYR A 212 0.44 -13.79 -12.12
CA TYR A 212 -0.57 -14.55 -12.87
C TYR A 212 -0.09 -14.99 -14.26
N ARG A 213 0.89 -14.34 -14.84
CA ARG A 213 1.53 -14.77 -16.09
C ARG A 213 2.46 -15.96 -15.86
N GLU A 214 3.29 -15.91 -14.83
CA GLU A 214 4.31 -16.92 -14.53
C GLU A 214 3.73 -18.15 -13.80
N ALA A 215 2.58 -18.02 -13.14
CA ALA A 215 1.91 -19.13 -12.45
C ALA A 215 1.12 -20.08 -13.35
N LYS A 216 1.02 -19.80 -14.66
CA LYS A 216 0.36 -20.66 -15.67
C LYS A 216 1.28 -21.79 -16.08
#